data_e6fd87561348aa11850efd26fe9fdd41
#
_entry.id   e6fd87561348aa11850efd26fe9fdd41
#
_cell.length_a   1.000
_cell.length_b   1.000
_cell.length_c   1.000
_cell.angle_alpha   90.00
_cell.angle_beta   90.00
_cell.angle_gamma   90.00
#
_symmetry.space_group_name_H-M   'P 1'
#
loop_
_entity.id
_entity.type
_entity.pdbx_description
1 polymer ?
#
loop_
_entity_poly.entity_id
_entity_poly.type
_entity_poly.pdbx_seq_one_letter_code
_entity_poly.pdbx_strand_id
1 'polypeptide(L)'
;TALISNGFLQASLVANAERHYFRFYNAIMQIIKEQYYLQFRVPMPADTEDDLKVNLDRAMIAVYFLYKIDYRGPDEQMPLHSLLPEYERFTQQVFDGIKKHFSVENHEIRTRLFAMFYNVFLHAISRDVMIPKMTIMLEFDNPGLQGEIELLLRRRYELNITYIDDPTVADAIIADHLMPLAPYKRLFVWQMAPSFAELDVFMHEAVKLTMTRFKNQRES
;
A
#
# COMPACT_ATOMS: atom_id res chain seq x y z
N THR A 1 -17.74 14.76 50.42
CA THR A 1 -18.77 14.11 49.52
C THR A 1 -18.61 14.53 48.06
N ALA A 2 -18.27 15.80 47.75
CA ALA A 2 -18.14 16.32 46.36
C ALA A 2 -16.93 15.73 45.60
N LEU A 3 -15.81 15.40 46.28
CA LEU A 3 -14.62 14.85 45.65
C LEU A 3 -14.80 13.37 45.22
N ILE A 4 -15.66 12.61 45.94
CA ILE A 4 -15.96 11.23 45.61
C ILE A 4 -16.90 11.16 44.39
N SER A 5 -17.85 12.09 44.28
CA SER A 5 -18.74 12.16 43.13
C SER A 5 -18.02 12.52 41.82
N ASN A 6 -17.00 13.41 41.87
CA ASN A 6 -16.20 13.78 40.70
C ASN A 6 -15.30 12.65 40.22
N GLY A 7 -14.74 11.85 41.15
CA GLY A 7 -13.93 10.65 40.78
C GLY A 7 -14.77 9.56 40.12
N PHE A 8 -16.00 9.34 40.59
CA PHE A 8 -16.93 8.38 40.03
C PHE A 8 -17.43 8.79 38.62
N LEU A 9 -17.70 10.09 38.42
CA LEU A 9 -18.08 10.64 37.13
C LEU A 9 -16.94 10.55 36.12
N GLN A 10 -15.70 10.81 36.53
CA GLN A 10 -14.54 10.67 35.67
C GLN A 10 -14.31 9.19 35.29
N ALA A 11 -14.41 8.27 36.24
CA ALA A 11 -14.27 6.82 35.96
C ALA A 11 -15.35 6.31 34.99
N SER A 12 -16.60 6.76 35.13
CA SER A 12 -17.69 6.39 34.22
C SER A 12 -17.54 6.96 32.82
N LEU A 13 -17.02 8.20 32.70
CA LEU A 13 -16.72 8.83 31.41
C LEU A 13 -15.57 8.12 30.69
N VAL A 14 -14.51 7.75 31.42
CA VAL A 14 -13.39 6.97 30.87
C VAL A 14 -13.88 5.59 30.41
N ALA A 15 -14.63 4.86 31.22
CA ALA A 15 -15.16 3.55 30.85
C ALA A 15 -16.11 3.60 29.64
N ASN A 16 -16.90 4.67 29.50
CA ASN A 16 -17.74 4.88 28.32
C ASN A 16 -16.90 5.24 27.08
N ALA A 17 -15.87 6.06 27.23
CA ALA A 17 -14.96 6.39 26.15
C ALA A 17 -14.20 5.15 25.67
N GLU A 18 -13.74 4.31 26.59
CA GLU A 18 -13.09 3.02 26.26
C GLU A 18 -14.03 2.08 25.49
N ARG A 19 -15.29 1.92 25.94
CA ARG A 19 -16.26 1.08 25.21
C ARG A 19 -16.56 1.59 23.81
N HIS A 20 -16.68 2.88 23.62
CA HIS A 20 -16.86 3.49 22.30
C HIS A 20 -15.63 3.30 21.43
N TYR A 21 -14.43 3.47 21.99
CA TYR A 21 -13.16 3.23 21.31
C TYR A 21 -13.08 1.78 20.83
N PHE A 22 -13.28 0.79 21.70
CA PHE A 22 -13.22 -0.64 21.34
C PHE A 22 -14.26 -1.03 20.28
N ARG A 23 -15.48 -0.51 20.36
CA ARG A 23 -16.49 -0.77 19.34
C ARG A 23 -16.09 -0.20 17.98
N PHE A 24 -15.59 1.02 17.96
CA PHE A 24 -15.13 1.69 16.75
C PHE A 24 -13.92 0.98 16.16
N TYR A 25 -12.93 0.65 16.98
CA TYR A 25 -11.75 -0.10 16.62
C TYR A 25 -12.08 -1.45 15.98
N ASN A 26 -12.92 -2.25 16.64
CA ASN A 26 -13.33 -3.56 16.14
C ASN A 26 -14.10 -3.45 14.82
N ALA A 27 -14.94 -2.45 14.65
CA ALA A 27 -15.66 -2.22 13.40
C ALA A 27 -14.69 -1.86 12.26
N ILE A 28 -13.70 -1.01 12.52
CA ILE A 28 -12.65 -0.67 11.53
C ILE A 28 -11.84 -1.91 11.15
N MET A 29 -11.39 -2.70 12.14
CA MET A 29 -10.64 -3.93 11.88
C MET A 29 -11.44 -4.91 11.04
N GLN A 30 -12.74 -5.04 11.30
CA GLN A 30 -13.61 -5.89 10.50
C GLN A 30 -13.71 -5.40 9.05
N ILE A 31 -13.89 -4.09 8.84
CA ILE A 31 -13.92 -3.48 7.51
C ILE A 31 -12.59 -3.72 6.77
N ILE A 32 -11.45 -3.54 7.45
CA ILE A 32 -10.13 -3.78 6.85
C ILE A 32 -9.99 -5.24 6.41
N LYS A 33 -10.37 -6.21 7.26
CA LYS A 33 -10.34 -7.64 6.93
C LYS A 33 -11.24 -7.98 5.74
N GLU A 34 -12.43 -7.41 5.69
CA GLU A 34 -13.37 -7.60 4.57
C GLU A 34 -12.78 -7.04 3.27
N GLN A 35 -12.22 -5.82 3.29
CA GLN A 35 -11.60 -5.22 2.12
C GLN A 35 -10.34 -5.99 1.68
N TYR A 36 -9.54 -6.48 2.64
CA TYR A 36 -8.40 -7.33 2.37
C TYR A 36 -8.82 -8.60 1.65
N TYR A 37 -9.84 -9.31 2.17
CA TYR A 37 -10.39 -10.51 1.53
C TYR A 37 -10.96 -10.22 0.14
N LEU A 38 -11.68 -9.10 -0.01
CA LEU A 38 -12.24 -8.70 -1.31
C LEU A 38 -11.16 -8.41 -2.34
N GLN A 39 -10.03 -7.85 -1.92
CA GLN A 39 -8.93 -7.50 -2.80
C GLN A 39 -8.05 -8.70 -3.15
N PHE A 40 -7.66 -9.48 -2.17
CA PHE A 40 -6.64 -10.53 -2.33
C PHE A 40 -7.22 -11.95 -2.45
N ARG A 41 -8.52 -12.14 -2.18
CA ARG A 41 -9.22 -13.44 -2.20
C ARG A 41 -8.65 -14.48 -1.23
N VAL A 42 -7.85 -14.05 -0.28
CA VAL A 42 -7.30 -14.85 0.81
C VAL A 42 -7.60 -14.17 2.14
N PRO A 43 -7.78 -14.93 3.22
CA PRO A 43 -7.91 -14.34 4.55
C PRO A 43 -6.61 -13.62 4.91
N MET A 44 -6.74 -12.58 5.72
CA MET A 44 -5.58 -11.83 6.21
C MET A 44 -4.69 -12.75 7.07
N PRO A 45 -3.37 -12.85 6.80
CA PRO A 45 -2.45 -13.60 7.63
C PRO A 45 -2.41 -13.07 9.07
N ALA A 46 -2.14 -13.93 10.05
CA ALA A 46 -2.16 -13.57 11.47
C ALA A 46 -1.06 -12.53 11.81
N ASP A 47 0.12 -12.66 11.24
CA ASP A 47 1.22 -11.71 11.37
C ASP A 47 0.84 -10.31 10.85
N THR A 48 0.26 -10.26 9.66
CA THR A 48 -0.27 -9.00 9.07
C THR A 48 -1.37 -8.40 9.94
N GLU A 49 -2.25 -9.23 10.51
CA GLU A 49 -3.30 -8.77 11.41
C GLU A 49 -2.72 -8.18 12.70
N ASP A 50 -1.69 -8.79 13.27
CA ASP A 50 -1.06 -8.32 14.50
C ASP A 50 -0.28 -7.02 14.26
N ASP A 51 0.44 -6.91 13.15
CA ASP A 51 1.09 -5.66 12.75
C ASP A 51 0.08 -4.54 12.50
N LEU A 52 -1.05 -4.87 11.87
CA LEU A 52 -2.16 -3.92 11.69
C LEU A 52 -2.73 -3.45 13.02
N LYS A 53 -2.98 -4.34 13.97
CA LYS A 53 -3.48 -3.98 15.30
C LYS A 53 -2.56 -2.98 15.99
N VAL A 54 -1.25 -3.27 16.03
CA VAL A 54 -0.26 -2.40 16.68
C VAL A 54 -0.20 -1.02 16.02
N ASN A 55 -0.16 -0.96 14.69
CA ASN A 55 -0.06 0.30 13.97
C ASN A 55 -1.37 1.10 14.02
N LEU A 56 -2.52 0.41 13.93
CA LEU A 56 -3.83 1.04 14.03
C LEU A 56 -4.08 1.60 15.43
N ASP A 57 -3.72 0.89 16.50
CA ASP A 57 -3.83 1.39 17.87
C ASP A 57 -3.04 2.68 18.06
N ARG A 58 -1.78 2.71 17.62
CA ARG A 58 -0.94 3.90 17.69
C ARG A 58 -1.56 5.07 16.93
N ALA A 59 -2.05 4.80 15.73
CA ALA A 59 -2.66 5.80 14.87
C ALA A 59 -3.98 6.34 15.46
N MET A 60 -4.84 5.46 15.99
CA MET A 60 -6.10 5.84 16.62
C MET A 60 -5.90 6.65 17.90
N ILE A 61 -4.92 6.30 18.73
CA ILE A 61 -4.54 7.07 19.90
C ILE A 61 -4.10 8.49 19.48
N ALA A 62 -3.25 8.60 18.45
CA ALA A 62 -2.81 9.89 17.92
C ALA A 62 -4.00 10.74 17.44
N VAL A 63 -4.93 10.16 16.68
CA VAL A 63 -6.14 10.87 16.23
C VAL A 63 -7.02 11.30 17.40
N TYR A 64 -7.22 10.42 18.39
CA TYR A 64 -8.02 10.75 19.58
C TYR A 64 -7.43 11.93 20.36
N PHE A 65 -6.12 11.95 20.56
CA PHE A 65 -5.43 13.06 21.22
C PHE A 65 -5.45 14.34 20.36
N LEU A 66 -5.21 14.22 19.05
CA LEU A 66 -5.21 15.37 18.14
C LEU A 66 -6.61 15.98 17.98
N TYR A 67 -7.67 15.17 18.06
CA TYR A 67 -9.05 15.68 18.02
C TYR A 67 -9.45 16.47 19.27
N LYS A 68 -8.89 16.13 20.43
CA LYS A 68 -9.14 16.85 21.69
C LYS A 68 -8.29 18.11 21.87
N ILE A 69 -7.12 18.15 21.24
CA ILE A 69 -6.25 19.31 21.20
C ILE A 69 -6.54 19.94 19.84
N ASP A 70 -7.06 21.15 19.80
CA ASP A 70 -7.26 21.94 18.56
C ASP A 70 -5.88 22.20 17.90
N TYR A 71 -5.30 21.11 17.40
CA TYR A 71 -3.97 21.09 16.82
C TYR A 71 -4.07 21.62 15.39
N ARG A 72 -3.90 22.92 15.27
CA ARG A 72 -3.58 23.59 14.01
C ARG A 72 -2.09 23.37 13.74
N GLY A 73 -1.73 22.14 13.37
CA GLY A 73 -0.40 21.87 12.81
C GLY A 73 -0.24 22.60 11.47
N PRO A 74 1.01 22.85 11.05
CA PRO A 74 1.25 23.38 9.71
C PRO A 74 0.51 22.53 8.69
N ASP A 75 -0.05 23.18 7.67
CA ASP A 75 -0.64 22.54 6.48
C ASP A 75 0.46 21.75 5.74
N GLU A 76 0.91 20.67 6.31
CA GLU A 76 1.64 19.64 5.57
C GLU A 76 0.63 18.95 4.66
N GLN A 77 0.36 19.61 3.53
CA GLN A 77 -0.21 18.94 2.38
C GLN A 77 0.73 17.79 2.06
N MET A 78 0.35 16.60 2.50
CA MET A 78 1.05 15.39 2.09
C MET A 78 1.05 15.40 0.56
N PRO A 79 2.22 15.39 -0.09
CA PRO A 79 2.26 15.42 -1.54
C PRO A 79 1.63 14.11 -2.03
N LEU A 80 0.34 14.15 -2.39
CA LEU A 80 -0.44 13.02 -2.90
C LEU A 80 0.24 12.33 -4.12
N HIS A 81 1.18 13.04 -4.77
CA HIS A 81 1.94 12.57 -5.93
C HIS A 81 3.02 11.53 -5.63
N SER A 82 3.30 11.23 -4.36
CA SER A 82 4.29 10.22 -3.94
C SER A 82 3.67 8.94 -3.38
N LEU A 83 2.35 8.79 -3.45
CA LEU A 83 1.68 7.62 -2.92
C LEU A 83 1.85 6.42 -3.88
N LEU A 84 2.09 5.25 -3.32
CA LEU A 84 2.05 3.99 -4.08
C LEU A 84 0.58 3.70 -4.46
N PRO A 85 0.24 3.60 -5.75
CA PRO A 85 -1.14 3.54 -6.22
C PRO A 85 -1.96 2.38 -5.64
N GLU A 86 -1.30 1.26 -5.34
CA GLU A 86 -1.94 0.06 -4.80
C GLU A 86 -2.40 0.29 -3.35
N TYR A 87 -1.52 0.89 -2.53
CA TYR A 87 -1.83 1.25 -1.15
C TYR A 87 -2.86 2.37 -1.08
N GLU A 88 -2.77 3.35 -1.99
CA GLU A 88 -3.76 4.43 -2.10
C GLU A 88 -5.15 3.86 -2.41
N ARG A 89 -5.25 2.97 -3.40
CA ARG A 89 -6.51 2.31 -3.78
C ARG A 89 -7.08 1.49 -2.64
N PHE A 90 -6.26 0.69 -1.96
CA PHE A 90 -6.69 -0.09 -0.81
C PHE A 90 -7.18 0.82 0.32
N THR A 91 -6.44 1.88 0.62
CA THR A 91 -6.84 2.88 1.61
C THR A 91 -8.19 3.51 1.26
N GLN A 92 -8.41 3.86 -0.01
CA GLN A 92 -9.68 4.41 -0.46
C GLN A 92 -10.85 3.42 -0.28
N GLN A 93 -10.65 2.15 -0.60
CA GLN A 93 -11.66 1.10 -0.42
C GLN A 93 -12.04 0.93 1.06
N VAL A 94 -11.04 0.86 1.95
CA VAL A 94 -11.28 0.80 3.40
C VAL A 94 -12.01 2.06 3.88
N PHE A 95 -11.57 3.23 3.43
CA PHE A 95 -12.17 4.49 3.81
C PHE A 95 -13.63 4.62 3.36
N ASP A 96 -13.95 4.13 2.16
CA ASP A 96 -15.33 4.08 1.67
C ASP A 96 -16.19 3.08 2.44
N GLY A 97 -15.59 1.98 2.90
CA GLY A 97 -16.21 1.07 3.85
C GLY A 97 -16.53 1.76 5.18
N ILE A 98 -15.59 2.50 5.73
CA ILE A 98 -15.76 3.25 6.98
C ILE A 98 -16.87 4.30 6.86
N LYS A 99 -16.95 5.03 5.76
CA LYS A 99 -18.00 6.04 5.52
C LYS A 99 -19.42 5.47 5.53
N LYS A 100 -19.61 4.20 5.19
CA LYS A 100 -20.93 3.55 5.23
C LYS A 100 -21.44 3.38 6.67
N HIS A 101 -20.55 3.34 7.64
CA HIS A 101 -20.85 3.09 9.04
C HIS A 101 -20.68 4.33 9.93
N PHE A 102 -19.82 5.28 9.49
CA PHE A 102 -19.46 6.44 10.28
C PHE A 102 -19.52 7.70 9.41
N SER A 103 -20.27 8.71 9.88
CA SER A 103 -20.31 10.01 9.22
C SER A 103 -19.04 10.80 9.54
N VAL A 104 -18.25 11.12 8.51
CA VAL A 104 -17.07 11.97 8.60
C VAL A 104 -17.28 13.16 7.67
N GLU A 105 -17.90 14.22 8.20
CA GLU A 105 -18.32 15.38 7.40
C GLU A 105 -17.18 16.37 7.14
N ASN A 106 -16.26 16.52 8.09
CA ASN A 106 -15.16 17.47 7.99
C ASN A 106 -14.09 16.99 7.02
N HIS A 107 -13.81 17.79 5.98
CA HIS A 107 -12.82 17.49 4.93
C HIS A 107 -11.40 17.33 5.48
N GLU A 108 -10.98 18.17 6.42
CA GLU A 108 -9.66 18.11 7.02
C GLU A 108 -9.46 16.82 7.82
N ILE A 109 -10.45 16.43 8.62
CA ILE A 109 -10.45 15.17 9.36
C ILE A 109 -10.36 13.98 8.38
N ARG A 110 -11.09 14.04 7.26
CA ARG A 110 -11.05 13.02 6.23
C ARG A 110 -9.66 12.85 5.64
N THR A 111 -9.00 13.95 5.29
CA THR A 111 -7.65 13.92 4.71
C THR A 111 -6.64 13.36 5.69
N ARG A 112 -6.71 13.73 6.96
CA ARG A 112 -5.82 13.22 8.02
C ARG A 112 -6.06 11.75 8.29
N LEU A 113 -7.31 11.31 8.36
CA LEU A 113 -7.66 9.89 8.53
C LEU A 113 -7.18 9.06 7.33
N PHE A 114 -7.34 9.56 6.12
CA PHE A 114 -6.84 8.89 4.93
C PHE A 114 -5.33 8.71 4.98
N ALA A 115 -4.58 9.78 5.26
CA ALA A 115 -3.13 9.72 5.40
C ALA A 115 -2.69 8.76 6.52
N MET A 116 -3.41 8.75 7.64
CA MET A 116 -3.18 7.83 8.74
C MET A 116 -3.35 6.37 8.31
N PHE A 117 -4.48 6.02 7.68
CA PHE A 117 -4.74 4.65 7.20
C PHE A 117 -3.73 4.23 6.14
N TYR A 118 -3.38 5.13 5.22
CA TYR A 118 -2.34 4.87 4.23
C TYR A 118 -1.02 4.47 4.90
N ASN A 119 -0.57 5.23 5.89
CA ASN A 119 0.65 4.92 6.63
C ASN A 119 0.53 3.60 7.41
N VAL A 120 -0.61 3.33 8.04
CA VAL A 120 -0.86 2.05 8.73
C VAL A 120 -0.71 0.87 7.76
N PHE A 121 -1.31 0.95 6.58
CA PHE A 121 -1.23 -0.11 5.58
C PHE A 121 0.16 -0.25 4.98
N LEU A 122 0.85 0.85 4.73
CA LEU A 122 2.23 0.86 4.22
C LEU A 122 3.19 0.12 5.15
N HIS A 123 2.95 0.19 6.47
CA HIS A 123 3.80 -0.47 7.46
C HIS A 123 3.36 -1.89 7.83
N ALA A 124 2.06 -2.18 7.75
CA ALA A 124 1.51 -3.46 8.21
C ALA A 124 1.32 -4.49 7.10
N ILE A 125 1.05 -4.05 5.87
CA ILE A 125 0.85 -4.98 4.74
C ILE A 125 2.10 -5.00 3.89
N SER A 126 2.68 -6.18 3.71
CA SER A 126 3.91 -6.30 2.97
C SER A 126 3.72 -5.89 1.51
N ARG A 127 4.77 -5.33 0.92
CA ARG A 127 4.79 -4.92 -0.48
C ARG A 127 4.52 -6.10 -1.42
N ASP A 128 5.00 -7.28 -1.09
CA ASP A 128 4.80 -8.51 -1.88
C ASP A 128 3.32 -8.91 -2.00
N VAL A 129 2.51 -8.50 -1.03
CA VAL A 129 1.05 -8.70 -1.06
C VAL A 129 0.36 -7.60 -1.86
N MET A 130 0.77 -6.34 -1.65
CA MET A 130 0.11 -5.18 -2.25
C MET A 130 0.44 -4.99 -3.72
N ILE A 131 1.69 -5.21 -4.11
CA ILE A 131 2.18 -4.99 -5.47
C ILE A 131 2.42 -6.34 -6.12
N PRO A 132 1.73 -6.66 -7.22
CA PRO A 132 1.92 -7.92 -7.93
C PRO A 132 3.36 -8.10 -8.37
N LYS A 133 3.89 -9.32 -8.16
CA LYS A 133 5.23 -9.67 -8.62
C LYS A 133 5.28 -9.65 -10.14
N MET A 134 6.30 -8.97 -10.66
CA MET A 134 6.68 -8.98 -12.06
C MET A 134 7.95 -9.81 -12.23
N THR A 135 7.94 -10.77 -13.13
CA THR A 135 9.11 -11.59 -13.44
C THR A 135 9.87 -10.97 -14.61
N ILE A 136 11.16 -10.70 -14.41
CA ILE A 136 12.03 -10.10 -15.43
C ILE A 136 13.23 -11.02 -15.66
N MET A 137 13.54 -11.27 -16.94
CA MET A 137 14.80 -11.84 -17.34
C MET A 137 15.74 -10.73 -17.79
N LEU A 138 16.99 -10.80 -17.34
CA LEU A 138 18.08 -9.92 -17.79
C LEU A 138 19.02 -10.75 -18.65
N GLU A 139 19.19 -10.37 -19.93
CA GLU A 139 20.04 -11.05 -20.89
C GLU A 139 21.02 -10.07 -21.53
N PHE A 140 22.24 -10.02 -20.99
CA PHE A 140 23.24 -9.04 -21.37
C PHE A 140 24.56 -9.74 -21.71
N ASP A 141 25.15 -9.38 -22.85
CA ASP A 141 26.51 -9.76 -23.20
C ASP A 141 27.53 -9.06 -22.28
N ASN A 142 27.18 -7.87 -21.76
CA ASN A 142 28.00 -7.10 -20.84
C ASN A 142 27.51 -7.26 -19.37
N PRO A 143 28.20 -8.07 -18.53
CA PRO A 143 27.82 -8.26 -17.12
C PRO A 143 27.85 -6.98 -16.27
N GLY A 144 28.71 -6.01 -16.63
CA GLY A 144 28.78 -4.73 -15.93
C GLY A 144 27.51 -3.90 -16.12
N LEU A 145 27.01 -3.84 -17.36
CA LEU A 145 25.75 -3.17 -17.69
C LEU A 145 24.55 -3.88 -17.05
N GLN A 146 24.54 -5.22 -17.06
CA GLN A 146 23.50 -5.99 -16.36
C GLN A 146 23.41 -5.62 -14.88
N GLY A 147 24.55 -5.59 -14.18
CA GLY A 147 24.59 -5.24 -12.75
C GLY A 147 24.13 -3.80 -12.49
N GLU A 148 24.46 -2.86 -13.36
CA GLU A 148 24.02 -1.47 -13.27
C GLU A 148 22.49 -1.35 -13.42
N ILE A 149 21.92 -2.03 -14.41
CA ILE A 149 20.48 -2.05 -14.66
C ILE A 149 19.71 -2.73 -13.52
N GLU A 150 20.21 -3.86 -13.04
CA GLU A 150 19.63 -4.54 -11.88
C GLU A 150 19.58 -3.61 -10.66
N LEU A 151 20.68 -2.92 -10.36
CA LEU A 151 20.74 -1.97 -9.25
C LEU A 151 19.77 -0.80 -9.44
N LEU A 152 19.66 -0.28 -10.67
CA LEU A 152 18.74 0.80 -11.03
C LEU A 152 17.28 0.38 -10.81
N LEU A 153 16.89 -0.81 -11.25
CA LEU A 153 15.54 -1.33 -11.09
C LEU A 153 15.21 -1.66 -9.62
N ARG A 154 16.16 -2.22 -8.87
CA ARG A 154 15.98 -2.48 -7.43
C ARG A 154 15.72 -1.22 -6.60
N ARG A 155 16.16 -0.05 -7.06
CA ARG A 155 15.92 1.24 -6.41
C ARG A 155 14.52 1.81 -6.70
N ARG A 156 13.76 1.19 -7.61
CA ARG A 156 12.39 1.62 -7.95
C ARG A 156 11.40 0.96 -7.01
N TYR A 157 10.92 1.71 -6.05
CA TYR A 157 9.98 1.25 -5.03
C TYR A 157 8.60 0.88 -5.60
N GLU A 158 8.27 1.39 -6.78
CA GLU A 158 6.99 1.14 -7.44
C GLU A 158 6.89 -0.25 -8.07
N LEU A 159 8.02 -0.95 -8.21
CA LEU A 159 8.07 -2.26 -8.83
C LEU A 159 8.40 -3.37 -7.83
N ASN A 160 7.65 -4.45 -7.87
CA ASN A 160 7.97 -5.70 -7.18
C ASN A 160 8.54 -6.69 -8.20
N ILE A 161 9.87 -6.67 -8.38
CA ILE A 161 10.58 -7.44 -9.42
C ILE A 161 11.18 -8.70 -8.82
N THR A 162 10.97 -9.83 -9.52
CA THR A 162 11.70 -11.08 -9.33
C THR A 162 12.48 -11.40 -10.61
N TYR A 163 13.80 -11.58 -10.49
CA TYR A 163 14.64 -11.97 -11.61
C TYR A 163 14.58 -13.47 -11.82
N ILE A 164 14.53 -13.89 -13.08
CA ILE A 164 14.46 -15.29 -13.50
C ILE A 164 15.33 -15.50 -14.74
N ASP A 165 15.74 -16.74 -14.96
CA ASP A 165 16.59 -17.11 -16.10
C ASP A 165 15.80 -17.77 -17.24
N ASP A 166 14.51 -18.03 -17.05
CA ASP A 166 13.68 -18.70 -18.05
C ASP A 166 12.84 -17.68 -18.84
N PRO A 167 13.15 -17.45 -20.13
CA PRO A 167 12.41 -16.52 -20.97
C PRO A 167 10.95 -16.90 -21.17
N THR A 168 10.58 -18.17 -20.98
CA THR A 168 9.21 -18.64 -21.24
C THR A 168 8.23 -18.18 -20.16
N VAL A 169 8.70 -17.96 -18.93
CA VAL A 169 7.90 -17.53 -17.79
C VAL A 169 8.11 -16.05 -17.42
N ALA A 170 9.08 -15.38 -18.06
CA ALA A 170 9.30 -13.95 -17.85
C ALA A 170 8.11 -13.10 -18.36
N ASP A 171 7.70 -12.11 -17.57
CA ASP A 171 6.72 -11.12 -18.01
C ASP A 171 7.35 -10.11 -18.99
N ALA A 172 8.63 -9.78 -18.77
CA ALA A 172 9.43 -8.93 -19.65
C ALA A 172 10.88 -9.41 -19.69
N ILE A 173 11.55 -9.10 -20.79
CA ILE A 173 12.99 -9.35 -20.97
C ILE A 173 13.67 -8.00 -21.23
N ILE A 174 14.78 -7.78 -20.56
CA ILE A 174 15.65 -6.62 -20.79
C ILE A 174 16.99 -7.17 -21.28
N ALA A 175 17.44 -6.71 -22.45
CA ALA A 175 18.66 -7.18 -23.08
C ALA A 175 19.45 -6.03 -23.68
N ASP A 176 20.76 -6.23 -23.98
CA ASP A 176 21.55 -5.25 -24.73
C ASP A 176 21.51 -5.52 -26.24
N HIS A 177 20.85 -6.58 -26.68
CA HIS A 177 20.70 -6.97 -28.09
C HIS A 177 19.28 -7.45 -28.41
N LEU A 178 18.99 -7.55 -29.72
CA LEU A 178 17.70 -8.06 -30.19
C LEU A 178 17.65 -9.59 -30.08
N MET A 179 16.59 -10.08 -29.47
CA MET A 179 16.33 -11.52 -29.31
C MET A 179 15.08 -11.95 -30.10
N PRO A 180 15.05 -13.17 -30.66
CA PRO A 180 13.85 -13.75 -31.23
C PRO A 180 12.89 -14.10 -30.10
N LEU A 181 11.79 -13.37 -30.00
CA LEU A 181 10.79 -13.57 -28.96
C LEU A 181 9.46 -14.05 -29.53
N ALA A 182 8.71 -14.76 -28.69
CA ALA A 182 7.31 -15.00 -28.94
C ALA A 182 6.55 -13.65 -28.94
N PRO A 183 5.53 -13.46 -29.82
CA PRO A 183 4.86 -12.16 -30.05
C PRO A 183 4.17 -11.57 -28.80
N TYR A 184 3.93 -12.38 -27.78
CA TYR A 184 3.32 -11.93 -26.52
C TYR A 184 4.33 -11.50 -25.44
N LYS A 185 5.65 -11.58 -25.72
CA LYS A 185 6.68 -11.16 -24.77
C LYS A 185 7.08 -9.71 -25.02
N ARG A 186 7.39 -9.00 -23.92
CA ARG A 186 7.90 -7.63 -23.97
C ARG A 186 9.41 -7.65 -23.91
N LEU A 187 10.07 -7.12 -24.93
CA LEU A 187 11.52 -6.94 -24.99
C LEU A 187 11.87 -5.45 -24.90
N PHE A 188 12.72 -5.11 -23.96
CA PHE A 188 13.35 -3.80 -23.84
C PHE A 188 14.83 -3.95 -24.17
N VAL A 189 15.32 -3.19 -25.16
CA VAL A 189 16.72 -3.28 -25.58
C VAL A 189 17.43 -2.04 -25.08
N TRP A 190 18.36 -2.25 -24.15
CA TRP A 190 19.18 -1.18 -23.54
C TRP A 190 20.67 -1.47 -23.72
N GLN A 191 21.26 -0.89 -24.78
CA GLN A 191 22.70 -1.04 -25.08
C GLN A 191 23.60 -0.24 -24.14
N MET A 192 23.01 0.65 -23.34
CA MET A 192 23.63 1.44 -22.28
C MET A 192 22.60 1.66 -21.19
N ALA A 193 23.00 2.28 -20.07
CA ALA A 193 22.07 2.68 -19.03
C ALA A 193 20.90 3.49 -19.64
N PRO A 194 19.63 3.10 -19.35
CA PRO A 194 18.47 3.73 -19.98
C PRO A 194 18.37 5.20 -19.59
N SER A 195 17.95 6.01 -20.53
CA SER A 195 17.53 7.38 -20.27
C SER A 195 16.27 7.42 -19.37
N PHE A 196 15.99 8.58 -18.80
CA PHE A 196 14.74 8.76 -18.01
C PHE A 196 13.49 8.43 -18.83
N ALA A 197 13.46 8.81 -20.11
CA ALA A 197 12.32 8.54 -20.99
C ALA A 197 12.14 7.03 -21.27
N GLU A 198 13.21 6.30 -21.51
CA GLU A 198 13.17 4.85 -21.71
C GLU A 198 12.74 4.12 -20.44
N LEU A 199 13.21 4.60 -19.30
CA LEU A 199 12.81 4.07 -18.00
C LEU A 199 11.33 4.34 -17.71
N ASP A 200 10.82 5.53 -18.03
CA ASP A 200 9.40 5.87 -17.88
C ASP A 200 8.52 5.00 -18.77
N VAL A 201 8.92 4.72 -20.00
CA VAL A 201 8.23 3.79 -20.91
C VAL A 201 8.19 2.40 -20.30
N PHE A 202 9.32 1.91 -19.81
CA PHE A 202 9.39 0.61 -19.13
C PHE A 202 8.47 0.56 -17.91
N MET A 203 8.52 1.58 -17.04
CA MET A 203 7.69 1.67 -15.84
C MET A 203 6.18 1.65 -16.20
N HIS A 204 5.78 2.38 -17.22
CA HIS A 204 4.39 2.43 -17.67
C HIS A 204 3.92 1.06 -18.16
N GLU A 205 4.72 0.37 -18.97
CA GLU A 205 4.40 -0.98 -19.46
C GLU A 205 4.43 -2.03 -18.35
N ALA A 206 5.37 -1.93 -17.40
CA ALA A 206 5.44 -2.79 -16.24
C ALA A 206 4.17 -2.71 -15.38
N VAL A 207 3.68 -1.49 -15.11
CA VAL A 207 2.42 -1.27 -14.39
C VAL A 207 1.24 -1.86 -15.15
N LYS A 208 1.18 -1.73 -16.48
CA LYS A 208 0.12 -2.33 -17.29
C LYS A 208 0.13 -3.86 -17.20
N LEU A 209 1.29 -4.49 -17.31
CA LEU A 209 1.43 -5.94 -17.25
C LEU A 209 0.97 -6.48 -15.90
N THR A 210 1.40 -5.85 -14.81
CA THR A 210 1.00 -6.23 -13.46
C THR A 210 -0.50 -6.04 -13.23
N MET A 211 -1.08 -4.94 -13.71
CA MET A 211 -2.53 -4.65 -13.61
C MET A 211 -3.38 -5.65 -14.40
N THR A 212 -2.94 -6.06 -15.58
CA THR A 212 -3.66 -7.05 -16.41
C THR A 212 -3.67 -8.41 -15.73
N ARG A 213 -2.54 -8.83 -15.15
CA ARG A 213 -2.42 -10.07 -14.39
C ARG A 213 -3.33 -10.07 -13.15
N PHE A 214 -3.44 -8.95 -12.46
CA PHE A 214 -4.34 -8.78 -11.32
C PHE A 214 -5.82 -8.93 -11.70
N LYS A 215 -6.22 -8.46 -12.88
CA LYS A 215 -7.58 -8.65 -13.39
C LYS A 215 -7.85 -10.13 -13.70
N ASN A 216 -6.95 -10.78 -14.41
CA ASN A 216 -7.12 -12.19 -14.83
C ASN A 216 -7.15 -13.15 -13.64
N GLN A 217 -6.41 -12.88 -12.56
CA GLN A 217 -6.45 -13.66 -11.31
C GLN A 217 -7.76 -13.46 -10.52
N ARG A 218 -8.51 -12.39 -10.79
CA ARG A 218 -9.81 -12.13 -10.14
C ARG A 218 -10.99 -12.74 -10.88
N GLU A 219 -10.82 -13.05 -12.16
CA GLU A 219 -11.86 -13.61 -13.04
C GLU A 219 -11.78 -15.14 -13.17
N SER A 220 -10.69 -15.76 -12.68
CA SER A 220 -10.51 -17.20 -12.58
C SER A 220 -10.83 -17.73 -11.17
#